data_271e478ce1cacbe46bac4947bb4c3251
#
_entry.id   271e478ce1cacbe46bac4947bb4c3251
#
_cell.length_a   1.000
_cell.length_b   1.000
_cell.length_c   1.000
_cell.angle_alpha   90.00
_cell.angle_beta   90.00
_cell.angle_gamma   90.00
#
_symmetry.space_group_name_H-M   'P 1'
#
loop_
_entity.id
_entity.type
_entity.pdbx_description
1 polymer ?
#
loop_
_entity_poly.entity_id
_entity_poly.type
_entity_poly.pdbx_seq_one_letter_code
_entity_poly.pdbx_strand_id
1 'polypeptide(L)'
;MLIPINIEGNRINKNNTEISDLTFKELKLKEEHIEEFLRKNIGVIFDEEENLLIVGQQVHNKEKGRSDLTAIDENGNIVLIEIKRDIDDIKNKKEAFEFQAIRYAASYAKIKNPDSLVNKIFSKYIEKHKEEFDLGDLTSVEKGRRIINDFLANNNSLKTFNQKQRIILIASSFDNQTLSAVAWLISNNVDISCFKIMPLKIDGQIFLEFNRILPPLSIEDFYVEIEDKKESSVERNATDIIRTNLPRMPKLFEWGLLKKGDILYIRNKDKDTSRAEVVDERFVNYKGKKMTYNQWGQEVTGWSSICIYEWAVKLDCDKTLDDLRREKLQETDSGE
;
A
#
# COMPACT_ATOMS: atom_id res chain seq x y z
N MET A 1 -8.57 15.41 14.57
CA MET A 1 -9.01 15.40 16.00
C MET A 1 -10.13 14.38 16.14
N LEU A 2 -10.03 13.42 17.06
CA LEU A 2 -11.06 12.43 17.38
C LEU A 2 -11.83 12.92 18.60
N ILE A 3 -13.17 12.90 18.53
CA ILE A 3 -14.04 13.27 19.65
C ILE A 3 -14.97 12.08 19.91
N PRO A 4 -14.90 11.45 21.10
CA PRO A 4 -15.80 10.36 21.43
C PRO A 4 -17.22 10.89 21.63
N ILE A 5 -18.20 10.19 21.05
CA ILE A 5 -19.59 10.55 21.10
C ILE A 5 -20.48 9.35 21.45
N ASN A 6 -21.62 9.62 22.08
CA ASN A 6 -22.75 8.71 22.19
C ASN A 6 -23.91 9.21 21.37
N ILE A 7 -24.67 8.29 20.77
CA ILE A 7 -25.88 8.58 20.02
C ILE A 7 -27.06 8.02 20.80
N GLU A 8 -27.98 8.89 21.22
CA GLU A 8 -29.22 8.52 21.91
C GLU A 8 -30.42 9.05 21.10
N GLY A 9 -31.07 8.14 20.40
CA GLY A 9 -32.08 8.52 19.41
C GLY A 9 -31.46 9.39 18.32
N ASN A 10 -31.93 10.65 18.15
CA ASN A 10 -31.43 11.63 17.17
C ASN A 10 -30.48 12.68 17.81
N ARG A 11 -29.97 12.43 19.01
CA ARG A 11 -29.09 13.38 19.72
C ARG A 11 -27.67 12.82 19.78
N ILE A 12 -26.71 13.69 19.50
CA ILE A 12 -25.27 13.40 19.61
C ILE A 12 -24.75 14.07 20.88
N ASN A 13 -24.23 13.28 21.79
CA ASN A 13 -23.65 13.74 23.04
C ASN A 13 -22.15 13.41 23.07
N LYS A 14 -21.32 14.32 23.58
CA LYS A 14 -19.92 14.00 23.91
C LYS A 14 -19.89 12.93 24.99
N ASN A 15 -19.03 11.92 24.81
CA ASN A 15 -18.81 10.96 25.87
C ASN A 15 -17.42 11.17 26.52
N ASN A 16 -17.16 10.47 27.61
CA ASN A 16 -15.93 10.60 28.39
C ASN A 16 -14.90 9.52 28.08
N THR A 17 -14.98 8.88 26.90
CA THR A 17 -13.94 7.91 26.45
C THR A 17 -12.60 8.63 26.38
N GLU A 18 -11.62 8.09 27.08
CA GLU A 18 -10.26 8.62 27.08
C GLU A 18 -9.57 8.31 25.74
N ILE A 19 -9.15 9.36 25.04
CA ILE A 19 -8.32 9.26 23.86
C ILE A 19 -6.99 9.95 24.16
N SER A 20 -5.89 9.23 24.03
CA SER A 20 -4.55 9.76 24.25
C SER A 20 -3.59 9.34 23.13
N ASP A 21 -2.80 10.31 22.67
CA ASP A 21 -1.67 10.04 21.79
C ASP A 21 -0.59 9.31 22.59
N LEU A 22 0.02 8.31 21.98
CA LEU A 22 1.15 7.58 22.54
C LEU A 22 2.37 7.76 21.62
N THR A 23 3.53 7.52 22.18
CA THR A 23 4.77 7.38 21.40
C THR A 23 5.16 5.90 21.30
N PHE A 24 5.86 5.53 20.24
CA PHE A 24 6.42 4.19 20.13
C PHE A 24 7.42 3.89 21.27
N LYS A 25 8.09 4.92 21.79
CA LYS A 25 9.00 4.83 22.93
C LYS A 25 8.27 4.43 24.21
N GLU A 26 7.10 5.03 24.49
CA GLU A 26 6.27 4.66 25.64
C GLU A 26 5.79 3.20 25.54
N LEU A 27 5.49 2.73 24.33
CA LEU A 27 5.13 1.34 24.04
C LEU A 27 6.34 0.39 24.04
N LYS A 28 7.57 0.90 24.28
CA LYS A 28 8.83 0.15 24.20
C LYS A 28 9.06 -0.51 22.84
N LEU A 29 8.46 0.04 21.79
CA LEU A 29 8.66 -0.40 20.42
C LEU A 29 9.88 0.27 19.81
N LYS A 30 10.65 -0.48 19.03
CA LYS A 30 11.81 -0.01 18.27
C LYS A 30 11.44 0.17 16.81
N GLU A 31 12.31 0.82 16.03
CA GLU A 31 12.19 1.00 14.59
C GLU A 31 12.01 -0.35 13.87
N GLU A 32 12.77 -1.38 14.31
CA GLU A 32 12.68 -2.76 13.75
C GLU A 32 11.29 -3.41 13.89
N HIS A 33 10.54 -3.06 14.95
CA HIS A 33 9.18 -3.59 15.14
C HIS A 33 8.18 -2.92 14.19
N ILE A 34 8.36 -1.62 13.93
CA ILE A 34 7.54 -0.87 12.97
C ILE A 34 7.86 -1.35 11.54
N GLU A 35 9.14 -1.53 11.23
CA GLU A 35 9.62 -2.07 9.96
C GLU A 35 8.99 -3.45 9.67
N GLU A 36 9.03 -4.36 10.65
CA GLU A 36 8.46 -5.71 10.49
C GLU A 36 6.93 -5.70 10.36
N PHE A 37 6.25 -4.81 11.09
CA PHE A 37 4.80 -4.61 10.93
C PHE A 37 4.47 -4.12 9.51
N LEU A 38 5.17 -3.10 9.02
CA LEU A 38 4.96 -2.54 7.69
C LEU A 38 5.34 -3.53 6.58
N ARG A 39 6.40 -4.31 6.78
CA ARG A 39 6.79 -5.38 5.85
C ARG A 39 5.63 -6.36 5.57
N LYS A 40 4.87 -6.69 6.60
CA LYS A 40 3.73 -7.62 6.52
C LYS A 40 2.41 -6.96 6.14
N ASN A 41 2.29 -5.65 6.35
CA ASN A 41 1.02 -4.93 6.24
C ASN A 41 1.16 -3.65 5.42
N ILE A 42 2.04 -3.60 4.43
CA ILE A 42 2.35 -2.35 3.71
C ILE A 42 1.13 -1.72 3.03
N GLY A 43 0.15 -2.52 2.64
CA GLY A 43 -1.09 -2.05 2.03
C GLY A 43 -1.88 -1.05 2.88
N VAL A 44 -1.70 -1.06 4.23
CA VAL A 44 -2.42 -0.15 5.13
C VAL A 44 -2.09 1.33 4.89
N ILE A 45 -0.90 1.65 4.36
CA ILE A 45 -0.52 3.05 4.07
C ILE A 45 -1.13 3.59 2.78
N PHE A 46 -1.68 2.72 1.93
CA PHE A 46 -2.27 3.06 0.62
C PHE A 46 -3.78 2.84 0.60
N ASP A 47 -4.43 2.71 1.76
CA ASP A 47 -5.86 2.40 1.86
C ASP A 47 -6.28 1.20 0.99
N GLU A 48 -5.35 0.25 0.78
CA GLU A 48 -5.55 -0.97 -0.03
C GLU A 48 -5.84 -0.71 -1.53
N GLU A 49 -5.40 0.41 -2.08
CA GLU A 49 -5.62 0.83 -3.47
C GLU A 49 -4.37 0.72 -4.36
N GLU A 50 -3.27 0.13 -3.87
CA GLU A 50 -2.04 -0.04 -4.66
C GLU A 50 -1.54 -1.48 -4.61
N ASN A 51 -0.99 -1.94 -5.77
CA ASN A 51 -0.28 -3.21 -5.84
C ASN A 51 1.19 -2.99 -5.51
N LEU A 52 1.70 -3.72 -4.51
CA LEU A 52 3.09 -3.64 -4.09
C LEU A 52 3.66 -5.02 -3.79
N LEU A 53 4.93 -5.22 -4.13
CA LEU A 53 5.70 -6.41 -3.80
C LEU A 53 6.95 -6.02 -3.02
N ILE A 54 7.03 -6.36 -1.72
CA ILE A 54 8.25 -6.21 -0.93
C ILE A 54 9.31 -7.20 -1.43
N VAL A 55 10.47 -6.70 -1.78
CA VAL A 55 11.58 -7.49 -2.34
C VAL A 55 12.87 -7.40 -1.52
N GLY A 56 12.90 -6.55 -0.49
CA GLY A 56 14.08 -6.38 0.34
C GLY A 56 13.77 -5.79 1.71
N GLN A 57 14.56 -6.18 2.69
CA GLN A 57 14.55 -5.66 4.05
C GLN A 57 15.97 -5.46 4.51
N GLN A 58 16.30 -4.26 5.03
CA GLN A 58 17.61 -3.87 5.51
C GLN A 58 18.73 -4.09 4.45
N VAL A 59 18.47 -3.55 3.24
CA VAL A 59 19.36 -3.73 2.09
C VAL A 59 20.58 -2.81 2.23
N HIS A 60 21.76 -3.41 2.28
CA HIS A 60 23.03 -2.69 2.37
C HIS A 60 23.54 -2.23 1.00
N ASN A 61 24.01 -0.98 0.92
CA ASN A 61 24.77 -0.50 -0.21
C ASN A 61 26.29 -0.63 0.02
N LYS A 62 27.10 -0.34 -1.00
CA LYS A 62 28.58 -0.44 -0.93
C LYS A 62 29.20 0.55 0.05
N GLU A 63 28.55 1.66 0.36
CA GLU A 63 28.99 2.72 1.25
C GLU A 63 28.53 2.49 2.70
N LYS A 64 28.21 1.24 3.05
CA LYS A 64 27.73 0.83 4.39
C LYS A 64 26.41 1.47 4.83
N GLY A 65 25.68 2.12 3.92
CA GLY A 65 24.31 2.55 4.16
C GLY A 65 23.35 1.38 4.11
N ARG A 66 22.20 1.50 4.78
CA ARG A 66 21.18 0.47 4.87
C ARG A 66 19.81 1.11 4.73
N SER A 67 19.03 0.67 3.73
CA SER A 67 17.61 1.02 3.59
C SER A 67 16.74 0.06 4.39
N ASP A 68 15.61 0.54 4.91
CA ASP A 68 14.74 -0.29 5.73
C ASP A 68 13.97 -1.31 4.88
N LEU A 69 13.05 -0.87 4.02
CA LEU A 69 12.33 -1.74 3.11
C LEU A 69 12.53 -1.34 1.64
N THR A 70 12.49 -2.33 0.78
CA THR A 70 12.53 -2.16 -0.68
C THR A 70 11.37 -2.92 -1.29
N ALA A 71 10.64 -2.27 -2.20
CA ALA A 71 9.52 -2.88 -2.91
C ALA A 71 9.59 -2.61 -4.42
N ILE A 72 8.67 -3.21 -5.17
CA ILE A 72 8.31 -2.84 -6.54
C ILE A 72 6.84 -2.44 -6.53
N ASP A 73 6.49 -1.33 -7.20
CA ASP A 73 5.12 -0.91 -7.41
C ASP A 73 4.51 -1.49 -8.70
N GLU A 74 3.22 -1.27 -8.91
CA GLU A 74 2.49 -1.71 -10.10
C GLU A 74 3.04 -1.13 -11.43
N ASN A 75 3.70 0.01 -11.39
CA ASN A 75 4.35 0.64 -12.54
C ASN A 75 5.74 0.04 -12.85
N GLY A 76 6.20 -0.88 -11.99
CA GLY A 76 7.52 -1.51 -12.10
C GLY A 76 8.65 -0.69 -11.51
N ASN A 77 8.37 0.40 -10.80
CA ASN A 77 9.39 1.22 -10.15
C ASN A 77 9.89 0.55 -8.88
N ILE A 78 11.18 0.69 -8.59
CA ILE A 78 11.71 0.31 -7.28
C ILE A 78 11.31 1.38 -6.27
N VAL A 79 10.67 0.95 -5.19
CA VAL A 79 10.19 1.77 -4.08
C VAL A 79 11.12 1.61 -2.91
N LEU A 80 11.68 2.72 -2.46
CA LEU A 80 12.43 2.81 -1.22
C LEU A 80 11.51 3.26 -0.10
N ILE A 81 11.51 2.53 1.02
CA ILE A 81 10.72 2.87 2.20
C ILE A 81 11.70 3.03 3.36
N GLU A 82 11.78 4.24 3.91
CA GLU A 82 12.58 4.58 5.08
C GLU A 82 11.68 4.90 6.25
N ILE A 83 12.04 4.39 7.44
CA ILE A 83 11.20 4.41 8.63
C ILE A 83 11.97 5.07 9.76
N LYS A 84 11.31 6.00 10.48
CA LYS A 84 11.81 6.57 11.73
C LYS A 84 10.75 6.46 12.82
N ARG A 85 11.18 5.95 13.95
CA ARG A 85 10.26 5.71 15.06
C ARG A 85 9.69 6.99 15.64
N ASP A 86 10.57 7.95 16.00
CA ASP A 86 10.22 9.18 16.70
C ASP A 86 10.99 10.37 16.13
N ILE A 87 10.53 11.60 16.42
CA ILE A 87 11.17 12.86 15.98
C ILE A 87 12.62 12.96 16.47
N ASP A 88 12.93 12.41 17.64
CA ASP A 88 14.28 12.39 18.19
C ASP A 88 15.22 11.55 17.33
N ASP A 89 14.73 10.48 16.71
CA ASP A 89 15.49 9.64 15.80
C ASP A 89 15.83 10.39 14.49
N ILE A 90 15.03 11.38 14.11
CA ILE A 90 15.30 12.28 12.98
C ILE A 90 16.32 13.36 13.37
N LYS A 91 16.08 14.09 14.47
CA LYS A 91 16.90 15.24 14.90
C LYS A 91 18.31 14.86 15.35
N ASN A 92 18.49 13.67 15.92
CA ASN A 92 19.78 13.24 16.46
C ASN A 92 20.70 12.56 15.44
N LYS A 93 20.30 12.45 14.16
CA LYS A 93 21.14 11.88 13.10
C LYS A 93 22.09 12.90 12.49
N LYS A 94 23.25 12.40 12.06
CA LYS A 94 24.26 13.20 11.34
C LYS A 94 23.82 13.60 9.94
N GLU A 95 22.81 12.93 9.38
CA GLU A 95 22.30 13.12 8.03
C GLU A 95 20.79 13.32 8.07
N ALA A 96 20.30 14.30 7.30
CA ALA A 96 18.88 14.55 7.14
C ALA A 96 18.15 13.32 6.56
N PHE A 97 16.94 13.10 7.02
CA PHE A 97 16.15 11.89 6.72
C PHE A 97 15.88 11.73 5.22
N GLU A 98 15.48 12.81 4.56
CA GLU A 98 15.24 12.87 3.13
C GLU A 98 16.51 12.63 2.31
N PHE A 99 17.66 13.16 2.73
CA PHE A 99 18.93 12.95 2.03
C PHE A 99 19.40 11.50 2.09
N GLN A 100 19.21 10.84 3.22
CA GLN A 100 19.48 9.42 3.36
C GLN A 100 18.68 8.63 2.32
N ALA A 101 17.36 8.89 2.21
CA ALA A 101 16.48 8.21 1.29
C ALA A 101 16.85 8.48 -0.19
N ILE A 102 17.15 9.73 -0.55
CA ILE A 102 17.57 10.10 -1.91
C ILE A 102 18.83 9.32 -2.33
N ARG A 103 19.83 9.21 -1.44
CA ARG A 103 21.06 8.46 -1.75
C ARG A 103 20.80 6.98 -2.02
N TYR A 104 19.87 6.37 -1.28
CA TYR A 104 19.51 4.97 -1.50
C TYR A 104 18.72 4.80 -2.80
N ALA A 105 17.76 5.67 -3.07
CA ALA A 105 17.03 5.67 -4.32
C ALA A 105 17.97 5.80 -5.53
N ALA A 106 18.96 6.71 -5.46
CA ALA A 106 20.00 6.83 -6.48
C ALA A 106 20.83 5.55 -6.67
N SER A 107 21.04 4.77 -5.60
CA SER A 107 21.72 3.47 -5.70
C SER A 107 20.87 2.44 -6.44
N TYR A 108 19.55 2.46 -6.25
CA TYR A 108 18.61 1.58 -6.93
C TYR A 108 18.43 1.94 -8.42
N ALA A 109 18.63 3.18 -8.82
CA ALA A 109 18.60 3.59 -10.22
C ALA A 109 19.61 2.83 -11.11
N LYS A 110 20.64 2.20 -10.50
CA LYS A 110 21.60 1.33 -11.20
C LYS A 110 21.09 -0.08 -11.50
N ILE A 111 19.93 -0.49 -10.98
CA ILE A 111 19.32 -1.78 -11.24
C ILE A 111 18.49 -1.64 -12.52
N LYS A 112 18.99 -2.23 -13.64
CA LYS A 112 18.42 -1.97 -14.98
C LYS A 112 17.42 -3.02 -15.46
N ASN A 113 17.34 -4.15 -14.78
CA ASN A 113 16.43 -5.24 -15.15
C ASN A 113 16.01 -6.07 -13.91
N PRO A 114 14.91 -6.81 -14.01
CA PRO A 114 14.40 -7.66 -12.92
C PRO A 114 15.41 -8.69 -12.42
N ASP A 115 16.18 -9.32 -13.30
CA ASP A 115 17.20 -10.31 -12.91
C ASP A 115 18.28 -9.71 -11.99
N SER A 116 18.69 -8.48 -12.25
CA SER A 116 19.63 -7.75 -11.38
C SER A 116 19.04 -7.51 -10.00
N LEU A 117 17.76 -7.20 -9.90
CA LEU A 117 17.06 -7.02 -8.63
C LEU A 117 16.98 -8.34 -7.86
N VAL A 118 16.61 -9.43 -8.55
CA VAL A 118 16.57 -10.76 -7.95
C VAL A 118 17.94 -11.14 -7.38
N ASN A 119 18.98 -11.09 -8.19
CA ASN A 119 20.32 -11.54 -7.80
C ASN A 119 20.94 -10.69 -6.68
N LYS A 120 20.68 -9.38 -6.65
CA LYS A 120 21.30 -8.47 -5.67
C LYS A 120 20.53 -8.38 -4.36
N ILE A 121 19.20 -8.46 -4.43
CA ILE A 121 18.31 -8.12 -3.30
C ILE A 121 17.31 -9.22 -3.00
N PHE A 122 16.44 -9.59 -3.95
CA PHE A 122 15.26 -10.38 -3.65
C PHE A 122 15.59 -11.83 -3.27
N SER A 123 16.58 -12.45 -3.89
CA SER A 123 17.00 -13.80 -3.49
C SER A 123 17.44 -13.88 -2.03
N LYS A 124 18.15 -12.86 -1.55
CA LYS A 124 18.58 -12.77 -0.15
C LYS A 124 17.40 -12.54 0.81
N TYR A 125 16.42 -11.75 0.37
CA TYR A 125 15.18 -11.55 1.10
C TYR A 125 14.39 -12.86 1.23
N ILE A 126 14.24 -13.60 0.15
CA ILE A 126 13.60 -14.93 0.15
C ILE A 126 14.35 -15.90 1.08
N GLU A 127 15.69 -15.93 1.06
CA GLU A 127 16.47 -16.76 1.97
C GLU A 127 16.29 -16.38 3.43
N LYS A 128 16.23 -15.07 3.73
CA LYS A 128 16.01 -14.57 5.09
C LYS A 128 14.61 -14.95 5.63
N HIS A 129 13.62 -15.00 4.76
CA HIS A 129 12.21 -15.24 5.10
C HIS A 129 11.68 -16.54 4.46
N LYS A 130 12.51 -17.55 4.27
CA LYS A 130 12.13 -18.73 3.48
C LYS A 130 10.95 -19.52 4.02
N GLU A 131 10.59 -19.35 5.29
CA GLU A 131 9.37 -19.95 5.86
C GLU A 131 8.08 -19.32 5.30
N GLU A 132 8.17 -18.11 4.75
CA GLU A 132 7.06 -17.40 4.12
C GLU A 132 6.95 -17.71 2.61
N PHE A 133 7.97 -18.37 2.03
CA PHE A 133 8.02 -18.71 0.61
C PHE A 133 8.03 -20.23 0.42
N ASP A 134 7.01 -20.73 -0.27
CA ASP A 134 7.05 -22.14 -0.72
C ASP A 134 8.04 -22.26 -1.90
N LEU A 135 9.23 -22.75 -1.60
CA LEU A 135 10.29 -22.92 -2.61
C LEU A 135 10.11 -24.18 -3.45
N GLY A 136 9.53 -25.25 -2.88
CA GLY A 136 9.56 -26.57 -3.51
C GLY A 136 11.01 -26.95 -3.87
N ASP A 137 11.24 -27.33 -5.15
CA ASP A 137 12.58 -27.67 -5.67
C ASP A 137 13.34 -26.45 -6.23
N LEU A 138 12.81 -25.20 -6.07
CA LEU A 138 13.42 -24.02 -6.64
C LEU A 138 14.46 -23.40 -5.72
N THR A 139 15.49 -22.84 -6.31
CA THR A 139 16.40 -21.92 -5.60
C THR A 139 15.70 -20.58 -5.32
N SER A 140 16.19 -19.82 -4.33
CA SER A 140 15.69 -18.47 -4.03
C SER A 140 15.74 -17.53 -5.23
N VAL A 141 16.73 -17.72 -6.13
CA VAL A 141 16.86 -16.94 -7.37
C VAL A 141 15.75 -17.30 -8.36
N GLU A 142 15.51 -18.59 -8.59
CA GLU A 142 14.45 -19.06 -9.51
C GLU A 142 13.06 -18.67 -9.00
N LYS A 143 12.83 -18.83 -7.71
CA LYS A 143 11.56 -18.40 -7.07
C LYS A 143 11.39 -16.90 -7.21
N GLY A 144 12.43 -16.11 -6.92
CA GLY A 144 12.42 -14.66 -7.05
C GLY A 144 12.12 -14.18 -8.48
N ARG A 145 12.73 -14.82 -9.49
CA ARG A 145 12.42 -14.53 -10.90
C ARG A 145 10.96 -14.78 -11.24
N ARG A 146 10.41 -15.89 -10.82
CA ARG A 146 9.00 -16.23 -11.07
C ARG A 146 8.08 -15.19 -10.45
N ILE A 147 8.29 -14.86 -9.18
CA ILE A 147 7.45 -13.91 -8.45
C ILE A 147 7.51 -12.51 -9.10
N ILE A 148 8.72 -11.98 -9.39
CA ILE A 148 8.86 -10.65 -9.98
C ILE A 148 8.27 -10.60 -11.39
N ASN A 149 8.53 -11.62 -12.23
CA ASN A 149 7.99 -11.64 -13.59
C ASN A 149 6.46 -11.77 -13.57
N ASP A 150 5.89 -12.57 -12.68
CA ASP A 150 4.44 -12.67 -12.51
C ASP A 150 3.84 -11.33 -12.06
N PHE A 151 4.45 -10.66 -11.07
CA PHE A 151 4.02 -9.34 -10.61
C PHE A 151 4.04 -8.31 -11.74
N LEU A 152 5.18 -8.17 -12.44
CA LEU A 152 5.35 -7.18 -13.52
C LEU A 152 4.46 -7.48 -14.73
N ALA A 153 4.29 -8.75 -15.08
CA ALA A 153 3.43 -9.15 -16.21
C ALA A 153 1.96 -8.85 -15.90
N ASN A 154 1.48 -9.18 -14.70
CA ASN A 154 0.11 -8.91 -14.29
C ASN A 154 -0.21 -7.42 -14.23
N ASN A 155 0.76 -6.58 -13.89
CA ASN A 155 0.62 -5.11 -13.84
C ASN A 155 1.04 -4.41 -15.16
N ASN A 156 1.32 -5.15 -16.24
CA ASN A 156 1.77 -4.64 -17.54
C ASN A 156 3.05 -3.76 -17.48
N SER A 157 3.89 -3.95 -16.46
CA SER A 157 5.04 -3.09 -16.15
C SER A 157 6.41 -3.68 -16.47
N LEU A 158 6.47 -4.79 -17.21
CA LEU A 158 7.74 -5.39 -17.63
C LEU A 158 8.65 -4.44 -18.44
N LYS A 159 8.04 -3.59 -19.29
CA LYS A 159 8.77 -2.65 -20.16
C LYS A 159 9.17 -1.36 -19.45
N THR A 160 8.48 -1.02 -18.35
CA THR A 160 8.69 0.20 -17.58
C THR A 160 9.57 -0.03 -16.34
N PHE A 161 10.08 -1.26 -16.16
CA PHE A 161 10.84 -1.64 -14.98
C PHE A 161 11.92 -0.63 -14.62
N ASN A 162 11.80 -0.09 -13.41
CA ASN A 162 12.75 0.82 -12.76
C ASN A 162 13.17 2.05 -13.58
N GLN A 163 12.28 2.58 -14.39
CA GLN A 163 12.53 3.83 -15.13
C GLN A 163 12.61 5.02 -14.16
N LYS A 164 11.81 5.00 -13.10
CA LYS A 164 11.84 5.96 -12.00
C LYS A 164 12.02 5.22 -10.67
N GLN A 165 12.37 5.92 -9.61
CA GLN A 165 12.38 5.42 -8.25
C GLN A 165 11.37 6.20 -7.44
N ARG A 166 10.66 5.49 -6.57
CA ARG A 166 9.70 6.06 -5.63
C ARG A 166 10.29 6.03 -4.23
N ILE A 167 10.08 7.08 -3.45
CA ILE A 167 10.55 7.20 -2.07
C ILE A 167 9.35 7.35 -1.15
N ILE A 168 9.33 6.58 -0.08
CA ILE A 168 8.30 6.67 0.96
C ILE A 168 9.01 6.86 2.29
N LEU A 169 8.73 8.01 2.93
CA LEU A 169 9.21 8.32 4.27
C LEU A 169 8.09 8.07 5.27
N ILE A 170 8.36 7.28 6.30
CA ILE A 170 7.38 6.95 7.35
C ILE A 170 7.97 7.33 8.69
N ALA A 171 7.24 8.18 9.46
CA ALA A 171 7.68 8.58 10.79
C ALA A 171 6.49 8.94 11.68
N SER A 172 6.68 8.96 13.01
CA SER A 172 5.65 9.45 13.94
C SER A 172 5.42 10.97 13.81
N SER A 173 6.44 11.71 13.37
CA SER A 173 6.37 13.13 13.05
C SER A 173 7.54 13.51 12.16
N PHE A 174 7.42 14.65 11.48
CA PHE A 174 8.45 15.23 10.62
C PHE A 174 8.79 16.65 11.11
N ASP A 175 10.04 17.05 11.01
CA ASP A 175 10.41 18.43 11.21
C ASP A 175 10.13 19.29 9.97
N ASN A 176 10.07 20.61 10.16
CA ASN A 176 9.75 21.55 9.08
C ASN A 176 10.80 21.58 7.97
N GLN A 177 12.06 21.25 8.24
CA GLN A 177 13.11 21.24 7.23
C GLN A 177 12.94 20.04 6.29
N THR A 178 12.69 18.85 6.85
CA THR A 178 12.36 17.65 6.07
C THR A 178 11.10 17.88 5.21
N LEU A 179 10.01 18.40 5.78
CA LEU A 179 8.80 18.67 5.01
C LEU A 179 9.01 19.70 3.90
N SER A 180 9.79 20.76 4.17
CA SER A 180 10.13 21.79 3.17
C SER A 180 10.96 21.20 2.03
N ALA A 181 11.97 20.39 2.34
CA ALA A 181 12.79 19.73 1.34
C ALA A 181 11.98 18.76 0.48
N VAL A 182 11.13 17.94 1.11
CA VAL A 182 10.25 17.00 0.39
C VAL A 182 9.25 17.74 -0.50
N ALA A 183 8.61 18.80 -0.01
CA ALA A 183 7.69 19.61 -0.82
C ALA A 183 8.38 20.19 -2.06
N TRP A 184 9.63 20.67 -1.92
CA TRP A 184 10.43 21.14 -3.05
C TRP A 184 10.77 20.00 -4.03
N LEU A 185 11.13 18.81 -3.53
CA LEU A 185 11.40 17.64 -4.37
C LEU A 185 10.17 17.22 -5.18
N ILE A 186 8.99 17.21 -4.56
CA ILE A 186 7.71 16.92 -5.23
C ILE A 186 7.46 17.93 -6.35
N SER A 187 7.64 19.23 -6.09
CA SER A 187 7.48 20.29 -7.11
C SER A 187 8.49 20.19 -8.26
N ASN A 188 9.58 19.42 -8.08
CA ASN A 188 10.55 19.09 -9.11
C ASN A 188 10.41 17.65 -9.66
N ASN A 189 9.19 17.07 -9.60
CA ASN A 189 8.85 15.77 -10.15
C ASN A 189 9.63 14.58 -9.56
N VAL A 190 10.07 14.67 -8.31
CA VAL A 190 10.59 13.52 -7.58
C VAL A 190 9.42 12.80 -6.91
N ASP A 191 9.28 11.52 -7.17
CA ASP A 191 8.26 10.68 -6.56
C ASP A 191 8.63 10.38 -5.10
N ILE A 192 8.15 11.20 -4.19
CA ILE A 192 8.43 11.09 -2.76
C ILE A 192 7.18 11.40 -1.95
N SER A 193 6.91 10.57 -0.94
CA SER A 193 5.74 10.72 -0.06
C SER A 193 6.15 10.65 1.41
N CYS A 194 5.43 11.39 2.26
CA CYS A 194 5.58 11.34 3.71
C CYS A 194 4.30 10.81 4.35
N PHE A 195 4.43 9.74 5.12
CA PHE A 195 3.35 9.16 5.91
C PHE A 195 3.65 9.27 7.40
N LYS A 196 2.71 9.81 8.14
CA LYS A 196 2.75 9.82 9.60
C LYS A 196 2.10 8.57 10.14
N ILE A 197 2.78 7.89 11.08
CA ILE A 197 2.26 6.73 11.79
C ILE A 197 2.29 7.03 13.30
N MET A 198 1.13 6.98 13.97
CA MET A 198 1.03 7.26 15.39
C MET A 198 0.24 6.20 16.13
N PRO A 199 0.71 5.71 17.28
CA PRO A 199 -0.10 4.92 18.18
C PRO A 199 -1.04 5.82 18.97
N LEU A 200 -2.31 5.42 19.04
CA LEU A 200 -3.37 6.03 19.83
C LEU A 200 -3.90 5.03 20.84
N LYS A 201 -4.26 5.50 22.03
CA LYS A 201 -4.97 4.70 23.01
C LYS A 201 -6.40 5.21 23.12
N ILE A 202 -7.36 4.33 22.87
CA ILE A 202 -8.79 4.61 22.96
C ILE A 202 -9.41 3.55 23.87
N ASP A 203 -9.95 3.95 24.99
CA ASP A 203 -10.60 3.06 25.96
C ASP A 203 -9.77 1.82 26.31
N GLY A 204 -8.47 2.04 26.54
CA GLY A 204 -7.51 0.99 26.91
C GLY A 204 -6.96 0.18 25.74
N GLN A 205 -7.54 0.24 24.55
CA GLN A 205 -7.05 -0.43 23.35
C GLN A 205 -6.07 0.46 22.58
N ILE A 206 -5.08 -0.15 21.92
CA ILE A 206 -4.06 0.56 21.14
C ILE A 206 -4.40 0.43 19.66
N PHE A 207 -4.39 1.55 18.96
CA PHE A 207 -4.61 1.68 17.53
C PHE A 207 -3.38 2.32 16.86
N LEU A 208 -3.17 2.06 15.59
CA LEU A 208 -2.22 2.81 14.75
C LEU A 208 -3.00 3.68 13.78
N GLU A 209 -2.70 4.96 13.81
CA GLU A 209 -3.22 5.95 12.85
C GLU A 209 -2.19 6.17 11.75
N PHE A 210 -2.65 6.12 10.49
CA PHE A 210 -1.85 6.40 9.31
C PHE A 210 -2.39 7.62 8.60
N ASN A 211 -1.54 8.60 8.34
CA ASN A 211 -1.90 9.83 7.64
C ASN A 211 -0.83 10.20 6.61
N ARG A 212 -1.22 10.36 5.34
CA ARG A 212 -0.35 10.94 4.34
C ARG A 212 -0.24 12.45 4.57
N ILE A 213 0.99 12.94 4.76
CA ILE A 213 1.29 14.36 4.98
C ILE A 213 1.65 15.03 3.66
N LEU A 214 2.47 14.35 2.82
CA LEU A 214 2.90 14.83 1.52
C LEU A 214 2.88 13.69 0.48
N PRO A 215 2.52 13.99 -0.80
CA PRO A 215 1.83 15.22 -1.19
C PRO A 215 0.46 15.33 -0.51
N PRO A 216 -0.01 16.55 -0.20
CA PRO A 216 -1.39 16.74 0.22
C PRO A 216 -2.31 16.42 -0.96
N LEU A 217 -3.58 16.13 -0.68
CA LEU A 217 -4.61 16.07 -1.71
C LEU A 217 -4.69 17.46 -2.38
N SER A 218 -4.63 17.52 -3.70
CA SER A 218 -4.81 18.75 -4.43
C SER A 218 -6.31 19.09 -4.52
N ILE A 219 -6.63 20.37 -4.79
CA ILE A 219 -8.02 20.76 -5.03
C ILE A 219 -8.54 20.10 -6.32
N GLU A 220 -7.65 19.89 -7.29
CA GLU A 220 -7.96 19.20 -8.54
C GLU A 220 -8.40 17.74 -8.33
N ASP A 221 -7.95 17.07 -7.26
CA ASP A 221 -8.38 15.71 -6.91
C ASP A 221 -9.89 15.63 -6.55
N PHE A 222 -10.53 16.77 -6.30
CA PHE A 222 -11.96 16.87 -5.99
C PHE A 222 -12.82 17.31 -7.19
N TYR A 223 -12.21 17.64 -8.35
CA TYR A 223 -12.96 17.95 -9.53
C TYR A 223 -13.47 16.67 -10.21
N VAL A 224 -14.73 16.69 -10.63
CA VAL A 224 -15.30 15.64 -11.47
C VAL A 224 -14.77 15.83 -12.89
N GLU A 225 -14.08 14.83 -13.43
CA GLU A 225 -13.59 14.87 -14.80
C GLU A 225 -14.77 14.85 -15.78
N ILE A 226 -14.66 15.65 -16.87
CA ILE A 226 -15.58 15.57 -17.99
C ILE A 226 -15.16 14.33 -18.81
N GLU A 227 -16.10 13.44 -19.14
CA GLU A 227 -15.83 12.24 -19.93
C GLU A 227 -15.20 12.60 -21.29
N ASP A 228 -13.89 12.35 -21.43
CA ASP A 228 -13.24 12.27 -22.71
C ASP A 228 -13.20 10.80 -23.18
N LYS A 229 -13.68 10.57 -24.41
CA LYS A 229 -13.60 9.27 -25.07
C LYS A 229 -12.14 8.84 -25.15
N LYS A 230 -11.84 7.72 -24.48
CA LYS A 230 -10.63 6.89 -24.55
C LYS A 230 -9.55 7.37 -25.52
N GLU A 231 -8.58 8.09 -25.00
CA GLU A 231 -7.24 8.08 -25.55
C GLU A 231 -6.31 7.32 -24.61
N SER A 232 -5.58 6.41 -25.22
CA SER A 232 -4.67 5.47 -24.60
C SER A 232 -3.59 6.13 -23.75
N SER A 233 -3.34 5.57 -22.56
CA SER A 233 -2.11 5.70 -21.79
C SER A 233 -1.55 7.11 -21.59
N VAL A 234 -2.20 7.88 -20.74
CA VAL A 234 -1.55 9.01 -20.08
C VAL A 234 -0.51 8.43 -19.12
N GLU A 235 0.77 8.80 -19.31
CA GLU A 235 1.80 8.58 -18.31
C GLU A 235 1.32 9.23 -17.01
N ARG A 236 0.91 8.41 -16.04
CA ARG A 236 0.61 8.91 -14.70
C ARG A 236 1.88 9.52 -14.14
N ASN A 237 1.88 10.83 -13.98
CA ASN A 237 2.94 11.49 -13.26
C ASN A 237 3.02 10.92 -11.85
N ALA A 238 4.21 10.76 -11.33
CA ALA A 238 4.51 10.15 -10.04
C ALA A 238 3.79 10.77 -8.81
N THR A 239 3.13 11.92 -9.00
CA THR A 239 2.36 12.63 -7.99
C THR A 239 0.89 12.22 -7.90
N ASP A 240 0.37 11.43 -8.87
CA ASP A 240 -1.04 11.06 -8.98
C ASP A 240 -1.38 9.76 -8.21
N ILE A 241 -0.94 9.66 -6.97
CA ILE A 241 -1.55 8.69 -6.05
C ILE A 241 -2.84 9.34 -5.54
N ILE A 242 -3.83 9.28 -6.39
CA ILE A 242 -5.18 9.69 -6.04
C ILE A 242 -5.68 8.67 -5.03
N ARG A 243 -5.98 9.09 -3.81
CA ARG A 243 -6.99 8.40 -2.99
C ARG A 243 -8.23 8.38 -3.86
N THR A 244 -8.57 7.23 -4.40
CA THR A 244 -9.74 7.16 -5.26
C THR A 244 -10.96 7.54 -4.43
N ASN A 245 -11.73 8.52 -4.86
CA ASN A 245 -13.03 8.86 -4.29
C ASN A 245 -14.08 7.77 -4.62
N LEU A 246 -13.62 6.65 -5.21
CA LEU A 246 -14.48 5.55 -5.58
C LEU A 246 -15.07 4.87 -4.36
N PRO A 247 -16.33 4.43 -4.44
CA PRO A 247 -17.02 3.78 -3.35
C PRO A 247 -16.30 2.53 -2.84
N ARG A 248 -16.27 2.39 -1.52
CA ARG A 248 -15.65 1.27 -0.81
C ARG A 248 -16.64 0.12 -0.58
N MET A 249 -16.17 -1.02 -0.07
CA MET A 249 -16.97 -2.24 0.17
C MET A 249 -18.33 -1.98 0.82
N PRO A 250 -18.47 -1.18 1.91
CA PRO A 250 -19.78 -0.92 2.51
C PRO A 250 -20.79 -0.35 1.50
N LYS A 251 -20.33 0.52 0.58
CA LYS A 251 -21.19 1.12 -0.44
C LYS A 251 -21.61 0.12 -1.52
N LEU A 252 -20.72 -0.82 -1.89
CA LEU A 252 -21.06 -1.89 -2.82
C LEU A 252 -22.16 -2.80 -2.24
N PHE A 253 -22.12 -3.06 -0.93
CA PHE A 253 -23.19 -3.78 -0.22
C PHE A 253 -24.49 -2.99 -0.17
N GLU A 254 -24.43 -1.70 0.19
CA GLU A 254 -25.59 -0.80 0.19
C GLU A 254 -26.27 -0.73 -1.17
N TRP A 255 -25.50 -0.71 -2.25
CA TRP A 255 -26.01 -0.74 -3.63
C TRP A 255 -26.48 -2.12 -4.10
N GLY A 256 -26.30 -3.16 -3.30
CA GLY A 256 -26.65 -4.52 -3.66
C GLY A 256 -25.75 -5.15 -4.73
N LEU A 257 -24.62 -4.53 -5.07
CA LEU A 257 -23.63 -5.05 -6.02
C LEU A 257 -22.89 -6.27 -5.45
N LEU A 258 -22.72 -6.29 -4.13
CA LEU A 258 -22.21 -7.44 -3.38
C LEU A 258 -23.19 -7.81 -2.26
N LYS A 259 -23.28 -9.09 -1.98
CA LYS A 259 -24.07 -9.64 -0.87
C LYS A 259 -23.37 -10.87 -0.28
N LYS A 260 -23.74 -11.21 0.95
CA LYS A 260 -23.28 -12.44 1.60
C LYS A 260 -23.61 -13.66 0.73
N GLY A 261 -22.64 -14.56 0.57
CA GLY A 261 -22.74 -15.76 -0.25
C GLY A 261 -22.31 -15.58 -1.71
N ASP A 262 -22.06 -14.34 -2.17
CA ASP A 262 -21.47 -14.14 -3.50
C ASP A 262 -20.09 -14.78 -3.57
N ILE A 263 -19.73 -15.30 -4.74
CA ILE A 263 -18.41 -15.91 -4.98
C ILE A 263 -17.56 -14.93 -5.79
N LEU A 264 -16.37 -14.66 -5.28
CA LEU A 264 -15.33 -13.88 -5.96
C LEU A 264 -14.15 -14.79 -6.31
N TYR A 265 -13.39 -14.41 -7.34
CA TYR A 265 -12.10 -15.01 -7.66
C TYR A 265 -11.10 -13.93 -8.04
N ILE A 266 -9.79 -14.25 -8.03
CA ILE A 266 -8.75 -13.28 -8.40
C ILE A 266 -8.46 -13.36 -9.89
N ARG A 267 -8.54 -12.22 -10.58
CA ARG A 267 -8.25 -12.06 -12.01
C ARG A 267 -6.85 -12.64 -12.34
N ASN A 268 -6.72 -13.28 -13.51
CA ASN A 268 -5.50 -13.92 -13.99
C ASN A 268 -4.98 -15.07 -13.11
N LYS A 269 -5.78 -15.57 -12.18
CA LYS A 269 -5.51 -16.78 -11.41
C LYS A 269 -6.57 -17.84 -11.72
N ASP A 270 -6.26 -19.09 -11.44
CA ASP A 270 -7.22 -20.18 -11.62
C ASP A 270 -8.48 -19.93 -10.78
N LYS A 271 -9.65 -19.98 -11.42
CA LYS A 271 -10.93 -19.63 -10.80
C LYS A 271 -11.27 -20.54 -9.61
N ASP A 272 -10.97 -21.83 -9.71
CA ASP A 272 -11.36 -22.80 -8.67
C ASP A 272 -10.48 -22.70 -7.42
N THR A 273 -9.18 -22.45 -7.59
CA THR A 273 -8.23 -22.37 -6.49
C THR A 273 -8.20 -20.99 -5.82
N SER A 274 -8.61 -19.93 -6.53
CA SER A 274 -8.58 -18.55 -6.01
C SER A 274 -9.91 -18.05 -5.46
N ARG A 275 -11.03 -18.80 -5.67
CA ARG A 275 -12.36 -18.35 -5.24
C ARG A 275 -12.52 -18.25 -3.74
N ALA A 276 -13.24 -17.21 -3.30
CA ALA A 276 -13.66 -17.01 -1.93
C ALA A 276 -15.14 -16.62 -1.87
N GLU A 277 -15.81 -17.00 -0.79
CA GLU A 277 -17.20 -16.65 -0.52
C GLU A 277 -17.27 -15.38 0.32
N VAL A 278 -18.09 -14.44 -0.08
CA VAL A 278 -18.34 -13.19 0.64
C VAL A 278 -19.09 -13.46 1.94
N VAL A 279 -18.51 -13.07 3.07
CA VAL A 279 -19.14 -13.21 4.40
C VAL A 279 -19.89 -11.92 4.77
N ASP A 280 -19.22 -10.78 4.65
CA ASP A 280 -19.75 -9.44 4.94
C ASP A 280 -18.89 -8.38 4.24
N GLU A 281 -19.14 -7.10 4.49
CA GLU A 281 -18.41 -5.97 3.90
C GLU A 281 -16.90 -5.93 4.23
N ARG A 282 -16.43 -6.72 5.20
CA ARG A 282 -15.03 -6.74 5.66
C ARG A 282 -14.34 -8.05 5.37
N PHE A 283 -15.09 -9.15 5.25
CA PHE A 283 -14.52 -10.49 5.27
C PHE A 283 -15.03 -11.37 4.16
N VAL A 284 -14.14 -12.25 3.70
CA VAL A 284 -14.42 -13.40 2.85
C VAL A 284 -14.06 -14.70 3.56
N ASN A 285 -14.64 -15.82 3.12
CA ASN A 285 -14.22 -17.16 3.50
C ASN A 285 -13.40 -17.78 2.35
N TYR A 286 -12.12 -17.99 2.59
CA TYR A 286 -11.21 -18.61 1.65
C TYR A 286 -10.65 -19.90 2.25
N LYS A 287 -10.83 -21.04 1.56
CA LYS A 287 -10.40 -22.37 2.04
C LYS A 287 -10.83 -22.67 3.48
N GLY A 288 -12.05 -22.25 3.86
CA GLY A 288 -12.58 -22.47 5.21
C GLY A 288 -12.08 -21.50 6.29
N LYS A 289 -11.26 -20.50 5.91
CA LYS A 289 -10.77 -19.45 6.83
C LYS A 289 -11.44 -18.11 6.54
N LYS A 290 -11.94 -17.45 7.58
CA LYS A 290 -12.43 -16.07 7.51
C LYS A 290 -11.24 -15.12 7.54
N MET A 291 -11.13 -14.25 6.50
CA MET A 291 -10.05 -13.26 6.37
C MET A 291 -10.55 -12.02 5.64
N THR A 292 -9.78 -10.92 5.68
CA THR A 292 -10.15 -9.71 4.92
C THR A 292 -9.97 -9.94 3.42
N TYR A 293 -10.63 -9.11 2.59
CA TYR A 293 -10.49 -9.16 1.13
C TYR A 293 -9.03 -9.03 0.70
N ASN A 294 -8.29 -8.12 1.32
CA ASN A 294 -6.86 -7.93 1.02
C ASN A 294 -6.00 -9.13 1.41
N GLN A 295 -6.21 -9.68 2.62
CA GLN A 295 -5.49 -10.89 3.04
C GLN A 295 -5.73 -12.06 2.08
N TRP A 296 -6.97 -12.22 1.60
CA TRP A 296 -7.29 -13.21 0.57
C TRP A 296 -6.54 -12.94 -0.73
N GLY A 297 -6.60 -11.70 -1.23
CA GLY A 297 -5.90 -11.31 -2.45
C GLY A 297 -4.39 -11.53 -2.35
N GLN A 298 -3.79 -11.15 -1.22
CA GLN A 298 -2.36 -11.37 -0.94
C GLN A 298 -2.00 -12.86 -0.86
N GLU A 299 -2.83 -13.69 -0.21
CA GLU A 299 -2.59 -15.14 -0.12
C GLU A 299 -2.65 -15.81 -1.50
N VAL A 300 -3.54 -15.35 -2.39
CA VAL A 300 -3.67 -15.89 -3.75
C VAL A 300 -2.57 -15.41 -4.68
N THR A 301 -2.17 -14.15 -4.59
CA THR A 301 -1.19 -13.53 -5.52
C THR A 301 0.25 -13.67 -5.03
N GLY A 302 0.47 -13.76 -3.72
CA GLY A 302 1.79 -13.67 -3.10
C GLY A 302 2.33 -12.23 -3.07
N TRP A 303 1.50 -11.21 -3.31
CA TRP A 303 1.89 -9.80 -3.26
C TRP A 303 1.81 -9.25 -1.84
N SER A 304 2.56 -8.21 -1.56
CA SER A 304 2.59 -7.59 -0.22
C SER A 304 1.45 -6.58 -0.02
N SER A 305 0.91 -6.05 -1.10
CA SER A 305 -0.31 -5.25 -1.16
C SER A 305 -1.04 -5.50 -2.48
N ILE A 306 -2.35 -5.38 -2.49
CA ILE A 306 -3.20 -5.59 -3.66
C ILE A 306 -4.36 -4.60 -3.67
N CYS A 307 -4.61 -3.96 -4.81
CA CYS A 307 -5.84 -3.21 -5.06
C CYS A 307 -6.99 -4.20 -5.32
N ILE A 308 -7.64 -4.63 -4.24
CA ILE A 308 -8.62 -5.72 -4.32
C ILE A 308 -9.78 -5.43 -5.28
N TYR A 309 -10.14 -4.16 -5.46
CA TYR A 309 -11.22 -3.77 -6.37
C TYR A 309 -10.90 -4.08 -7.83
N GLU A 310 -9.67 -3.91 -8.26
CA GLU A 310 -9.22 -4.21 -9.62
C GLU A 310 -9.00 -5.70 -9.86
N TRP A 311 -8.75 -6.46 -8.79
CA TRP A 311 -8.35 -7.86 -8.89
C TRP A 311 -9.42 -8.87 -8.52
N ALA A 312 -10.35 -8.52 -7.64
CA ALA A 312 -11.48 -9.40 -7.30
C ALA A 312 -12.56 -9.30 -8.37
N VAL A 313 -12.91 -10.43 -8.96
CA VAL A 313 -13.93 -10.57 -10.00
C VAL A 313 -15.12 -11.32 -9.43
N LYS A 314 -16.33 -10.81 -9.65
CA LYS A 314 -17.58 -11.48 -9.24
C LYS A 314 -17.95 -12.56 -10.24
N LEU A 315 -18.12 -13.78 -9.75
CA LEU A 315 -18.27 -14.99 -10.59
C LEU A 315 -19.51 -14.97 -11.48
N ASP A 316 -20.61 -14.42 -11.01
CA ASP A 316 -21.91 -14.43 -11.71
C ASP A 316 -21.97 -13.46 -12.91
N CYS A 317 -21.18 -12.39 -12.91
CA CYS A 317 -21.18 -11.40 -13.98
C CYS A 317 -19.83 -11.22 -14.67
N ASP A 318 -18.78 -11.88 -14.18
CA ASP A 318 -17.40 -11.83 -14.71
C ASP A 318 -16.82 -10.39 -14.78
N LYS A 319 -17.26 -9.51 -13.85
CA LYS A 319 -16.81 -8.12 -13.71
C LYS A 319 -15.96 -7.95 -12.45
N THR A 320 -14.97 -7.07 -12.51
CA THR A 320 -14.21 -6.68 -11.32
C THR A 320 -15.06 -5.85 -10.37
N LEU A 321 -14.67 -5.78 -9.10
CA LEU A 321 -15.36 -4.89 -8.16
C LEU A 321 -15.21 -3.43 -8.56
N ASP A 322 -14.09 -3.07 -9.25
CA ASP A 322 -13.87 -1.74 -9.80
C ASP A 322 -14.83 -1.43 -10.95
N ASP A 323 -15.03 -2.36 -11.88
CA ASP A 323 -16.03 -2.22 -12.95
C ASP A 323 -17.42 -1.98 -12.38
N LEU A 324 -17.82 -2.80 -11.39
CA LEU A 324 -19.13 -2.70 -10.76
C LEU A 324 -19.36 -1.33 -10.08
N ARG A 325 -18.37 -0.84 -9.33
CA ARG A 325 -18.50 0.46 -8.63
C ARG A 325 -18.53 1.65 -9.61
N ARG A 326 -17.77 1.60 -10.70
CA ARG A 326 -17.75 2.65 -11.73
C ARG A 326 -19.04 2.69 -12.54
N GLU A 327 -19.53 1.54 -12.97
CA GLU A 327 -20.80 1.45 -13.70
C GLU A 327 -21.95 2.03 -12.85
N LYS A 328 -21.98 1.70 -11.55
CA LYS A 328 -23.04 2.18 -10.66
C LYS A 328 -22.99 3.70 -10.44
N LEU A 329 -21.79 4.28 -10.37
CA LEU A 329 -21.62 5.72 -10.31
C LEU A 329 -22.18 6.40 -11.56
N GLN A 330 -21.84 5.88 -12.74
CA GLN A 330 -22.35 6.42 -14.02
C GLN A 330 -23.88 6.34 -14.13
N GLU A 331 -24.50 5.28 -13.60
CA GLU A 331 -25.98 5.17 -13.55
C GLU A 331 -26.60 6.24 -12.63
N THR A 332 -25.96 6.53 -11.49
CA THR A 332 -26.47 7.54 -10.55
C THR A 332 -26.31 8.95 -11.08
N ASP A 333 -25.20 9.27 -11.76
CA ASP A 333 -24.94 10.59 -12.35
C ASP A 333 -25.78 10.85 -13.62
N SER A 334 -26.20 9.79 -14.32
CA SER A 334 -27.08 9.91 -15.52
C SER A 334 -28.58 9.91 -15.20
N GLY A 335 -28.96 9.69 -13.95
CA GLY A 335 -30.36 9.63 -13.48
C GLY A 335 -30.85 10.90 -12.80
N GLU A 336 -30.02 11.93 -12.64
CA GLU A 336 -30.39 13.30 -12.25
C GLU A 336 -30.40 14.22 -13.47
#